data_e274c761620a36383a6cb448f9c0d3af
#
_entry.id   e274c761620a36383a6cb448f9c0d3af
#
_cell.length_a   1.000
_cell.length_b   1.000
_cell.length_c   1.000
_cell.angle_alpha   90.00
_cell.angle_beta   90.00
_cell.angle_gamma   90.00
#
_symmetry.space_group_name_H-M   'P 1'
#
loop_
_entity.id
_entity.type
_entity.pdbx_description
1 polymer ?
#
loop_
_entity_poly.entity_id
_entity_poly.type
_entity_poly.pdbx_seq_one_letter_code
_entity_poly.pdbx_strand_id
1 'polypeptide(L)'
;DVHIGNTSCLKDQPLPLTRLTVDDPTVAMRFSISNSPFSGREGKIVQSSKIRERLIKETLRNVAIQMEETESRDVFLVKGRGEFQMAILIETMRREGFELTVGRPEVIYKYKDGERLEPIEHLYIDCDEAFMGIVTEKLSARKGQMANMINHGSGRVRLEFTIPARALIGYRDEFLTDTKGTGILNTYFEGYDSYRGDFPSRFTGSIVSDRQGQAVAYALFNLEPRGQLFIEPGDPVYEGMVFGEHNRANDINANPCKEMKHSNMRASGRDENVILSPVKPMTLERAIHFIREDEMVEVTPRSIRLRKAVLSAQGRYRQRPRD
;
A
#
# COMPACT_ATOMS: atom_id res chain seq x y z
N ASP A 1 11.11 -30.18 16.01
CA ASP A 1 10.63 -28.79 16.00
C ASP A 1 9.19 -28.77 16.50
N VAL A 2 8.90 -27.78 17.36
CA VAL A 2 7.56 -27.58 17.93
C VAL A 2 6.95 -26.35 17.23
N HIS A 3 5.73 -26.50 16.72
CA HIS A 3 5.00 -25.42 16.04
C HIS A 3 3.75 -25.05 16.83
N ILE A 4 3.25 -23.83 16.62
CA ILE A 4 1.99 -23.37 17.20
C ILE A 4 0.87 -24.33 16.77
N GLY A 5 0.06 -24.78 17.75
CA GLY A 5 -1.00 -25.75 17.54
C GLY A 5 -0.57 -27.24 17.72
N ASN A 6 0.70 -27.51 18.04
CA ASN A 6 1.10 -28.84 18.45
C ASN A 6 0.69 -29.10 19.90
N THR A 7 0.22 -30.31 20.18
CA THR A 7 -0.08 -30.78 21.55
C THR A 7 1.15 -31.44 22.13
N SER A 8 1.55 -31.02 23.33
CA SER A 8 2.56 -31.72 24.12
C SER A 8 1.84 -32.76 25.02
N CYS A 9 2.20 -34.01 24.88
CA CYS A 9 1.60 -35.12 25.67
C CYS A 9 2.66 -36.12 26.14
N LEU A 10 2.27 -36.99 27.07
CA LEU A 10 3.13 -38.06 27.53
C LEU A 10 3.42 -39.05 26.39
N LYS A 11 4.65 -39.57 26.34
CA LYS A 11 5.09 -40.50 25.30
C LYS A 11 4.23 -41.77 25.27
N ASP A 12 3.84 -42.24 26.44
CA ASP A 12 3.12 -43.50 26.62
C ASP A 12 1.58 -43.33 26.52
N GLN A 13 1.07 -42.11 26.52
CA GLN A 13 -0.35 -41.78 26.36
C GLN A 13 -0.51 -40.56 25.47
N PRO A 14 -0.40 -40.70 24.13
CA PRO A 14 -0.58 -39.60 23.21
C PRO A 14 -2.08 -39.26 23.08
N LEU A 15 -2.50 -38.17 23.73
CA LEU A 15 -3.86 -37.61 23.63
C LEU A 15 -3.78 -36.27 22.94
N PRO A 16 -3.74 -36.21 21.59
CA PRO A 16 -3.68 -34.96 20.88
C PRO A 16 -5.02 -34.22 20.99
N LEU A 17 -4.96 -32.92 21.30
CA LEU A 17 -6.11 -32.03 21.19
C LEU A 17 -6.40 -31.71 19.72
N THR A 18 -7.66 -31.45 19.39
CA THR A 18 -8.04 -31.01 18.06
C THR A 18 -7.30 -29.70 17.73
N ARG A 19 -6.55 -29.70 16.64
CA ARG A 19 -5.81 -28.52 16.20
C ARG A 19 -6.78 -27.44 15.76
N LEU A 20 -6.61 -26.22 16.29
CA LEU A 20 -7.33 -25.05 15.82
C LEU A 20 -6.90 -24.74 14.38
N THR A 21 -7.85 -24.74 13.48
CA THR A 21 -7.65 -24.33 12.09
C THR A 21 -7.70 -22.80 12.02
N VAL A 22 -6.74 -22.25 11.33
CA VAL A 22 -6.69 -20.82 11.02
C VAL A 22 -7.14 -20.67 9.57
N ASP A 23 -8.05 -19.71 9.28
CA ASP A 23 -8.52 -19.49 7.92
C ASP A 23 -7.36 -19.19 6.98
N ASP A 24 -7.52 -19.57 5.70
CA ASP A 24 -6.55 -19.32 4.66
C ASP A 24 -6.25 -17.82 4.51
N PRO A 25 -5.03 -17.45 4.15
CA PRO A 25 -4.70 -16.07 3.84
C PRO A 25 -5.50 -15.58 2.61
N THR A 26 -5.97 -14.35 2.67
CA THR A 26 -6.79 -13.72 1.61
C THR A 26 -6.02 -12.68 0.81
N VAL A 27 -4.89 -12.19 1.34
CA VAL A 27 -4.06 -11.15 0.72
C VAL A 27 -2.62 -11.63 0.61
N ALA A 28 -1.99 -11.34 -0.50
CA ALA A 28 -0.58 -11.58 -0.76
C ALA A 28 0.13 -10.27 -1.08
N MET A 29 1.39 -10.15 -0.68
CA MET A 29 2.22 -8.97 -0.94
C MET A 29 3.65 -9.40 -1.24
N ARG A 30 4.28 -8.75 -2.24
CA ARG A 30 5.67 -9.02 -2.60
C ARG A 30 6.60 -8.22 -1.70
N PHE A 31 7.56 -8.91 -1.10
CA PHE A 31 8.67 -8.33 -0.33
C PHE A 31 9.96 -8.59 -1.10
N SER A 32 10.77 -7.59 -1.30
CA SER A 32 12.03 -7.71 -2.02
C SER A 32 13.13 -6.84 -1.40
N ILE A 33 14.36 -7.11 -1.77
CA ILE A 33 15.48 -6.21 -1.46
C ILE A 33 15.27 -4.84 -2.10
N SER A 34 15.82 -3.80 -1.51
CA SER A 34 15.87 -2.49 -2.14
C SER A 34 17.01 -2.45 -3.16
N ASN A 35 16.67 -2.21 -4.43
CA ASN A 35 17.60 -1.98 -5.52
C ASN A 35 17.61 -0.51 -5.98
N SER A 36 17.19 0.40 -5.09
CA SER A 36 17.23 1.84 -5.37
C SER A 36 18.65 2.41 -5.27
N PRO A 37 18.93 3.56 -5.91
CA PRO A 37 20.20 4.26 -5.75
C PRO A 37 20.53 4.67 -4.31
N PHE A 38 19.55 4.62 -3.40
CA PHE A 38 19.70 4.97 -1.98
C PHE A 38 19.78 3.75 -1.05
N SER A 39 19.78 2.54 -1.61
CA SER A 39 19.88 1.31 -0.82
C SER A 39 21.15 1.30 0.05
N GLY A 40 21.00 0.89 1.32
CA GLY A 40 22.08 0.82 2.30
C GLY A 40 22.49 2.16 2.94
N ARG A 41 21.81 3.26 2.62
CA ARG A 41 22.14 4.56 3.22
C ARG A 41 21.54 4.76 4.61
N GLU A 42 20.39 4.18 4.87
CA GLU A 42 19.61 4.41 6.08
C GLU A 42 19.45 3.16 6.95
N GLY A 43 19.33 1.98 6.34
CA GLY A 43 19.22 0.69 7.02
C GLY A 43 20.51 -0.09 7.01
N LYS A 44 20.69 -0.92 8.05
CA LYS A 44 21.86 -1.79 8.18
C LYS A 44 21.63 -3.17 7.55
N ILE A 45 20.39 -3.57 7.37
CA ILE A 45 19.99 -4.92 6.94
C ILE A 45 19.31 -4.81 5.58
N VAL A 46 20.09 -5.06 4.53
CA VAL A 46 19.67 -4.96 3.11
C VAL A 46 19.75 -6.30 2.38
N GLN A 47 20.28 -7.35 3.02
CA GLN A 47 20.56 -8.63 2.38
C GLN A 47 19.31 -9.49 2.28
N SER A 48 19.10 -10.13 1.11
CA SER A 48 18.00 -11.05 0.83
C SER A 48 17.93 -12.20 1.86
N SER A 49 19.07 -12.77 2.21
CA SER A 49 19.14 -13.86 3.21
C SER A 49 18.63 -13.43 4.58
N LYS A 50 18.87 -12.20 5.00
CA LYS A 50 18.41 -11.68 6.29
C LYS A 50 16.92 -11.37 6.28
N ILE A 51 16.39 -10.83 5.18
CA ILE A 51 14.96 -10.64 4.97
C ILE A 51 14.26 -12.00 5.02
N ARG A 52 14.78 -13.00 4.29
CA ARG A 52 14.26 -14.37 4.30
C ARG A 52 14.24 -14.97 5.71
N GLU A 53 15.35 -14.92 6.43
CA GLU A 53 15.46 -15.42 7.82
C GLU A 53 14.42 -14.76 8.73
N ARG A 54 14.22 -13.45 8.60
CA ARG A 54 13.25 -12.70 9.39
C ARG A 54 11.82 -13.10 9.06
N LEU A 55 11.48 -13.27 7.77
CA LEU A 55 10.16 -13.71 7.33
C LEU A 55 9.86 -15.13 7.81
N ILE A 56 10.82 -16.06 7.75
CA ILE A 56 10.68 -17.42 8.30
C ILE A 56 10.40 -17.37 9.82
N LYS A 57 11.14 -16.53 10.57
CA LYS A 57 10.86 -16.35 12.00
C LYS A 57 9.44 -15.84 12.26
N GLU A 58 8.92 -14.99 11.39
CA GLU A 58 7.54 -14.50 11.51
C GLU A 58 6.53 -15.63 11.32
N THR A 59 6.70 -16.50 10.32
CA THR A 59 5.79 -17.63 10.08
C THR A 59 5.75 -18.62 11.22
N LEU A 60 6.84 -18.75 11.98
CA LEU A 60 6.90 -19.59 13.19
C LEU A 60 6.13 -18.99 14.38
N ARG A 61 6.00 -17.66 14.42
CA ARG A 61 5.32 -16.94 15.51
C ARG A 61 3.87 -16.62 15.21
N ASN A 62 3.54 -16.46 13.94
CA ASN A 62 2.24 -16.05 13.47
C ASN A 62 1.72 -17.02 12.41
N VAL A 63 0.82 -17.92 12.82
CA VAL A 63 0.23 -18.95 11.95
C VAL A 63 -0.64 -18.38 10.83
N ALA A 64 -1.04 -17.12 10.93
CA ALA A 64 -1.84 -16.44 9.90
C ALA A 64 -0.97 -15.84 8.78
N ILE A 65 0.37 -15.84 8.93
CA ILE A 65 1.31 -15.39 7.91
C ILE A 65 1.98 -16.61 7.28
N GLN A 66 1.99 -16.64 5.97
CA GLN A 66 2.70 -17.63 5.17
C GLN A 66 3.71 -16.90 4.28
N MET A 67 4.83 -17.55 3.98
CA MET A 67 5.84 -17.02 3.07
C MET A 67 6.17 -18.08 2.02
N GLU A 68 6.18 -17.66 0.77
CA GLU A 68 6.60 -18.48 -0.36
C GLU A 68 7.79 -17.82 -1.04
N GLU A 69 8.75 -18.64 -1.45
CA GLU A 69 9.86 -18.21 -2.29
C GLU A 69 9.36 -18.13 -3.74
N THR A 70 9.79 -17.09 -4.45
CA THR A 70 9.51 -16.95 -5.88
C THR A 70 10.68 -17.49 -6.70
N GLU A 71 10.56 -17.50 -8.03
CA GLU A 71 11.67 -17.83 -8.93
C GLU A 71 12.90 -16.93 -8.73
N SER A 72 12.67 -15.70 -8.29
CA SER A 72 13.73 -14.77 -7.91
C SER A 72 14.13 -14.95 -6.46
N ARG A 73 15.43 -15.16 -6.20
CA ARG A 73 15.97 -15.28 -4.83
C ARG A 73 15.83 -14.03 -3.97
N ASP A 74 15.50 -12.90 -4.59
CA ASP A 74 15.41 -11.58 -3.95
C ASP A 74 13.98 -11.12 -3.71
N VAL A 75 12.98 -11.94 -4.08
CA VAL A 75 11.56 -11.63 -3.97
C VAL A 75 10.85 -12.75 -3.22
N PHE A 76 10.13 -12.38 -2.17
CA PHE A 76 9.33 -13.28 -1.33
C PHE A 76 7.87 -12.90 -1.43
N LEU A 77 6.99 -13.87 -1.57
CA LEU A 77 5.55 -13.66 -1.52
C LEU A 77 5.08 -13.93 -0.09
N VAL A 78 4.64 -12.89 0.59
CA VAL A 78 4.10 -12.97 1.95
C VAL A 78 2.59 -12.92 1.86
N LYS A 79 1.93 -13.91 2.45
CA LYS A 79 0.47 -14.07 2.46
C LYS A 79 -0.06 -13.87 3.87
N GLY A 80 -1.21 -13.22 4.00
CA GLY A 80 -1.86 -12.95 5.27
C GLY A 80 -3.35 -12.68 5.11
N ARG A 81 -4.00 -12.31 6.21
CA ARG A 81 -5.46 -12.11 6.26
C ARG A 81 -5.92 -10.72 5.85
N GLY A 82 -5.00 -9.78 5.65
CA GLY A 82 -5.35 -8.42 5.26
C GLY A 82 -4.15 -7.49 5.17
N GLU A 83 -4.35 -6.33 4.57
CA GLU A 83 -3.31 -5.33 4.38
C GLU A 83 -2.71 -4.80 5.69
N PHE A 84 -3.54 -4.67 6.73
CA PHE A 84 -3.11 -4.17 8.03
C PHE A 84 -2.08 -5.09 8.70
N GLN A 85 -2.25 -6.40 8.59
CA GLN A 85 -1.27 -7.37 9.08
C GLN A 85 0.07 -7.23 8.36
N MET A 86 0.03 -7.00 7.04
CA MET A 86 1.23 -6.74 6.24
C MET A 86 1.91 -5.42 6.66
N ALA A 87 1.14 -4.36 6.88
CA ALA A 87 1.66 -3.06 7.32
C ALA A 87 2.36 -3.16 8.69
N ILE A 88 1.79 -3.90 9.64
CA ILE A 88 2.42 -4.16 10.95
C ILE A 88 3.75 -4.92 10.79
N LEU A 89 3.79 -5.95 9.95
CA LEU A 89 5.02 -6.70 9.69
C LEU A 89 6.10 -5.79 9.08
N ILE A 90 5.75 -5.00 8.07
CA ILE A 90 6.67 -4.06 7.42
C ILE A 90 7.20 -3.03 8.43
N GLU A 91 6.32 -2.43 9.24
CA GLU A 91 6.72 -1.45 10.23
C GLU A 91 7.61 -2.06 11.32
N THR A 92 7.35 -3.30 11.73
CA THR A 92 8.20 -4.03 12.67
C THR A 92 9.59 -4.26 12.09
N MET A 93 9.68 -4.74 10.85
CA MET A 93 10.96 -4.93 10.14
C MET A 93 11.70 -3.60 9.98
N ARG A 94 10.99 -2.52 9.64
CA ARG A 94 11.52 -1.17 9.53
C ARG A 94 12.20 -0.74 10.84
N ARG A 95 11.54 -0.95 11.99
CA ARG A 95 12.08 -0.64 13.33
C ARG A 95 13.27 -1.52 13.72
N GLU A 96 13.31 -2.75 13.22
CA GLU A 96 14.45 -3.64 13.37
C GLU A 96 15.68 -3.23 12.52
N GLY A 97 15.55 -2.22 11.65
CA GLY A 97 16.64 -1.68 10.84
C GLY A 97 16.76 -2.26 9.44
N PHE A 98 15.73 -2.95 8.96
CA PHE A 98 15.67 -3.45 7.59
C PHE A 98 15.42 -2.34 6.58
N GLU A 99 16.05 -2.45 5.40
CA GLU A 99 15.62 -1.79 4.18
C GLU A 99 15.04 -2.84 3.23
N LEU A 100 13.83 -2.60 2.76
CA LEU A 100 13.14 -3.50 1.84
C LEU A 100 12.25 -2.70 0.90
N THR A 101 11.83 -3.35 -0.16
CA THR A 101 10.86 -2.82 -1.11
C THR A 101 9.63 -3.73 -1.08
N VAL A 102 8.45 -3.14 -1.02
CA VAL A 102 7.20 -3.90 -1.04
C VAL A 102 6.33 -3.49 -2.20
N GLY A 103 5.65 -4.47 -2.80
CA GLY A 103 4.68 -4.24 -3.86
C GLY A 103 3.28 -3.96 -3.32
N ARG A 104 2.33 -3.74 -4.23
CA ARG A 104 0.92 -3.58 -3.89
C ARG A 104 0.37 -4.88 -3.28
N PRO A 105 -0.48 -4.79 -2.24
CA PRO A 105 -1.23 -5.95 -1.76
C PRO A 105 -2.23 -6.41 -2.82
N GLU A 106 -2.27 -7.71 -3.07
CA GLU A 106 -3.15 -8.36 -4.04
C GLU A 106 -3.98 -9.41 -3.32
N VAL A 107 -5.26 -9.55 -3.66
CA VAL A 107 -6.07 -10.62 -3.10
C VAL A 107 -5.76 -11.96 -3.76
N ILE A 108 -5.87 -13.04 -3.00
CA ILE A 108 -5.63 -14.39 -3.48
C ILE A 108 -6.92 -14.92 -4.09
N TYR A 109 -6.92 -15.14 -5.40
CA TYR A 109 -8.06 -15.74 -6.10
C TYR A 109 -8.02 -17.27 -6.00
N LYS A 110 -9.19 -17.88 -5.96
CA LYS A 110 -9.35 -19.34 -6.14
C LYS A 110 -10.05 -19.61 -7.47
N TYR A 111 -9.80 -20.75 -8.04
CA TYR A 111 -10.47 -21.18 -9.28
C TYR A 111 -11.21 -22.49 -9.00
N LYS A 112 -12.50 -22.53 -9.30
CA LYS A 112 -13.33 -23.71 -9.18
C LYS A 112 -14.16 -23.86 -10.45
N ASP A 113 -14.11 -25.02 -11.09
CA ASP A 113 -14.84 -25.34 -12.32
C ASP A 113 -14.63 -24.34 -13.48
N GLY A 114 -13.44 -23.71 -13.52
CA GLY A 114 -13.10 -22.67 -14.49
C GLY A 114 -13.57 -21.26 -14.13
N GLU A 115 -14.33 -21.10 -13.07
CA GLU A 115 -14.76 -19.79 -12.56
C GLU A 115 -13.73 -19.22 -11.58
N ARG A 116 -13.50 -17.91 -11.70
CA ARG A 116 -12.64 -17.13 -10.79
C ARG A 116 -13.45 -16.72 -9.57
N LEU A 117 -12.98 -17.16 -8.40
CA LEU A 117 -13.57 -16.80 -7.11
C LEU A 117 -12.66 -15.79 -6.40
N GLU A 118 -13.27 -14.83 -5.72
CA GLU A 118 -12.57 -13.84 -4.91
C GLU A 118 -13.00 -13.92 -3.44
N PRO A 119 -12.11 -13.54 -2.49
CA PRO A 119 -12.46 -13.52 -1.08
C PRO A 119 -13.46 -12.39 -0.82
N ILE A 120 -14.53 -12.74 -0.12
CA ILE A 120 -15.59 -11.80 0.31
C ILE A 120 -15.47 -11.59 1.81
N GLU A 121 -15.60 -10.34 2.21
CA GLU A 121 -15.68 -9.94 3.59
C GLU A 121 -17.07 -9.42 3.93
N HIS A 122 -17.52 -9.74 5.12
CA HIS A 122 -18.68 -9.11 5.73
C HIS A 122 -18.21 -7.87 6.48
N LEU A 123 -18.77 -6.73 6.15
CA LEU A 123 -18.37 -5.42 6.63
C LEU A 123 -19.46 -4.83 7.50
N TYR A 124 -19.13 -4.48 8.73
CA TYR A 124 -19.97 -3.72 9.65
C TYR A 124 -19.46 -2.29 9.76
N ILE A 125 -20.34 -1.34 9.51
CA ILE A 125 -20.09 0.07 9.67
C ILE A 125 -21.08 0.67 10.67
N ASP A 126 -20.55 1.41 11.62
CA ASP A 126 -21.34 2.23 12.53
C ASP A 126 -20.90 3.69 12.38
N CYS A 127 -21.77 4.53 11.85
CA CYS A 127 -21.48 5.94 11.60
C CYS A 127 -22.68 6.85 11.87
N ASP A 128 -22.44 8.16 11.90
CA ASP A 128 -23.52 9.13 12.00
C ASP A 128 -24.37 9.11 10.72
N GLU A 129 -25.68 9.29 10.87
CA GLU A 129 -26.66 9.26 9.78
C GLU A 129 -26.31 10.24 8.64
N ALA A 130 -25.67 11.37 8.97
CA ALA A 130 -25.22 12.36 7.99
C ALA A 130 -24.18 11.80 6.98
N PHE A 131 -23.44 10.76 7.35
CA PHE A 131 -22.41 10.15 6.50
C PHE A 131 -22.90 8.90 5.74
N MET A 132 -24.10 8.41 6.04
CA MET A 132 -24.66 7.19 5.44
C MET A 132 -24.63 7.24 3.90
N GLY A 133 -25.01 8.37 3.32
CA GLY A 133 -25.09 8.53 1.86
C GLY A 133 -23.74 8.33 1.17
N ILE A 134 -22.71 9.05 1.63
CA ILE A 134 -21.36 8.97 1.05
C ILE A 134 -20.72 7.58 1.24
N VAL A 135 -20.93 6.98 2.42
CA VAL A 135 -20.43 5.62 2.72
C VAL A 135 -21.06 4.59 1.81
N THR A 136 -22.40 4.64 1.65
CA THR A 136 -23.13 3.70 0.79
C THR A 136 -22.76 3.86 -0.67
N GLU A 137 -22.63 5.08 -1.17
CA GLU A 137 -22.21 5.38 -2.54
C GLU A 137 -20.84 4.78 -2.83
N LYS A 138 -19.84 5.05 -1.98
CA LYS A 138 -18.47 4.59 -2.16
C LYS A 138 -18.34 3.07 -2.08
N LEU A 139 -19.05 2.42 -1.15
CA LEU A 139 -19.04 0.95 -1.05
C LEU A 139 -19.73 0.30 -2.25
N SER A 140 -20.84 0.86 -2.72
CA SER A 140 -21.55 0.35 -3.90
C SER A 140 -20.69 0.48 -5.17
N ALA A 141 -19.97 1.60 -5.34
CA ALA A 141 -19.01 1.78 -6.43
C ALA A 141 -17.89 0.72 -6.39
N ARG A 142 -17.51 0.26 -5.19
CA ARG A 142 -16.51 -0.79 -4.95
C ARG A 142 -17.10 -2.22 -4.95
N LYS A 143 -18.30 -2.41 -5.52
CA LYS A 143 -19.01 -3.71 -5.61
C LYS A 143 -19.46 -4.28 -4.26
N GLY A 144 -19.57 -3.45 -3.23
CA GLY A 144 -20.23 -3.82 -1.99
C GLY A 144 -21.75 -3.93 -2.18
N GLN A 145 -22.33 -4.96 -1.61
CA GLN A 145 -23.77 -5.20 -1.58
C GLN A 145 -24.27 -5.00 -0.15
N MET A 146 -25.23 -4.10 0.02
CA MET A 146 -25.85 -3.89 1.33
C MET A 146 -26.67 -5.12 1.73
N ALA A 147 -26.32 -5.71 2.86
CA ALA A 147 -27.03 -6.84 3.45
C ALA A 147 -28.12 -6.39 4.42
N ASN A 148 -27.80 -5.36 5.24
CA ASN A 148 -28.71 -4.87 6.26
C ASN A 148 -28.44 -3.40 6.60
N MET A 149 -29.45 -2.72 7.14
CA MET A 149 -29.32 -1.36 7.68
C MET A 149 -30.20 -1.22 8.92
N ILE A 150 -29.62 -0.79 10.02
CA ILE A 150 -30.31 -0.57 11.27
C ILE A 150 -30.11 0.89 11.71
N ASN A 151 -31.20 1.65 11.75
CA ASN A 151 -31.19 2.99 12.32
C ASN A 151 -31.62 2.92 13.79
N HIS A 152 -30.73 3.34 14.68
CA HIS A 152 -30.97 3.29 16.13
C HIS A 152 -31.82 4.48 16.66
N GLY A 153 -32.19 5.43 15.79
CA GLY A 153 -32.97 6.62 16.20
C GLY A 153 -32.17 7.61 17.06
N SER A 154 -30.89 7.34 17.31
CA SER A 154 -29.97 8.18 18.12
C SER A 154 -29.07 9.07 17.26
N GLY A 155 -29.37 9.20 15.97
CA GLY A 155 -28.51 9.88 14.99
C GLY A 155 -27.34 9.00 14.45
N ARG A 156 -27.28 7.73 14.86
CA ARG A 156 -26.31 6.75 14.35
C ARG A 156 -27.00 5.62 13.61
N VAL A 157 -26.34 5.14 12.57
CA VAL A 157 -26.79 4.06 11.71
C VAL A 157 -25.74 2.97 11.66
N ARG A 158 -26.19 1.72 11.70
CA ARG A 158 -25.37 0.53 11.41
C ARG A 158 -25.69 0.02 10.02
N LEU A 159 -24.67 -0.13 9.22
CA LEU A 159 -24.73 -0.67 7.85
C LEU A 159 -23.96 -1.98 7.80
N GLU A 160 -24.51 -2.97 7.12
CA GLU A 160 -23.87 -4.26 6.88
C GLU A 160 -23.76 -4.49 5.37
N PHE A 161 -22.55 -4.85 4.94
CA PHE A 161 -22.26 -5.11 3.53
C PHE A 161 -21.52 -6.43 3.35
N THR A 162 -21.75 -7.10 2.23
CA THR A 162 -20.83 -8.10 1.70
C THR A 162 -20.01 -7.46 0.59
N ILE A 163 -18.69 -7.52 0.69
CA ILE A 163 -17.80 -6.77 -0.18
C ILE A 163 -16.55 -7.58 -0.54
N PRO A 164 -16.04 -7.53 -1.79
CA PRO A 164 -14.75 -8.12 -2.12
C PRO A 164 -13.62 -7.58 -1.26
N ALA A 165 -12.77 -8.45 -0.72
CA ALA A 165 -11.64 -8.03 0.12
C ALA A 165 -10.72 -7.01 -0.57
N ARG A 166 -10.53 -7.13 -1.91
CA ARG A 166 -9.76 -6.15 -2.70
C ARG A 166 -10.35 -4.74 -2.68
N ALA A 167 -11.65 -4.60 -2.45
CA ALA A 167 -12.35 -3.32 -2.40
C ALA A 167 -12.10 -2.57 -1.08
N LEU A 168 -11.69 -3.28 -0.03
CA LEU A 168 -11.36 -2.71 1.28
C LEU A 168 -9.92 -2.19 1.34
N ILE A 169 -9.07 -2.60 0.40
CA ILE A 169 -7.68 -2.10 0.31
C ILE A 169 -7.74 -0.58 0.09
N GLY A 170 -7.21 0.17 1.06
CA GLY A 170 -7.22 1.64 1.05
C GLY A 170 -8.53 2.31 1.45
N TYR A 171 -9.61 1.57 1.63
CA TYR A 171 -10.90 2.17 1.96
C TYR A 171 -10.96 2.73 3.38
N ARG A 172 -10.23 2.15 4.33
CA ARG A 172 -10.26 2.55 5.74
C ARG A 172 -9.89 4.01 5.97
N ASP A 173 -8.83 4.49 5.33
CA ASP A 173 -8.39 5.89 5.46
C ASP A 173 -9.38 6.85 4.83
N GLU A 174 -9.95 6.47 3.68
CA GLU A 174 -11.01 7.20 3.01
C GLU A 174 -12.26 7.30 3.88
N PHE A 175 -12.69 6.17 4.45
CA PHE A 175 -13.82 6.09 5.37
C PHE A 175 -13.63 6.97 6.61
N LEU A 176 -12.47 6.93 7.25
CA LEU A 176 -12.17 7.78 8.40
C LEU A 176 -12.20 9.28 8.04
N THR A 177 -11.73 9.62 6.84
CA THR A 177 -11.80 11.00 6.34
C THR A 177 -13.25 11.43 6.12
N ASP A 178 -14.07 10.61 5.46
CA ASP A 178 -15.47 10.90 5.16
C ASP A 178 -16.33 11.02 6.43
N THR A 179 -16.04 10.18 7.43
CA THR A 179 -16.75 10.18 8.71
C THR A 179 -16.13 11.10 9.77
N LYS A 180 -15.14 11.92 9.37
CA LYS A 180 -14.39 12.82 10.28
C LYS A 180 -13.82 12.10 11.51
N GLY A 181 -13.44 10.83 11.35
CA GLY A 181 -12.87 9.99 12.39
C GLY A 181 -13.89 9.40 13.38
N THR A 182 -15.20 9.64 13.21
CA THR A 182 -16.25 9.15 14.14
C THR A 182 -16.80 7.79 13.77
N GLY A 183 -16.53 7.30 12.55
CA GLY A 183 -17.01 6.02 12.05
C GLY A 183 -16.23 4.84 12.59
N ILE A 184 -16.93 3.72 12.83
CA ILE A 184 -16.34 2.44 13.21
C ILE A 184 -16.53 1.48 12.05
N LEU A 185 -15.44 0.78 11.68
CA LEU A 185 -15.42 -0.18 10.58
C LEU A 185 -14.80 -1.48 11.08
N ASN A 186 -15.56 -2.57 10.99
CA ASN A 186 -15.10 -3.92 11.31
C ASN A 186 -15.41 -4.86 10.16
N THR A 187 -14.50 -5.80 9.90
CA THR A 187 -14.66 -6.82 8.85
C THR A 187 -14.34 -8.19 9.38
N TYR A 188 -14.95 -9.20 8.78
CA TYR A 188 -14.54 -10.59 8.92
C TYR A 188 -14.67 -11.32 7.59
N PHE A 189 -13.81 -12.30 7.38
CA PHE A 189 -13.83 -13.14 6.19
C PHE A 189 -15.08 -14.02 6.18
N GLU A 190 -15.88 -13.94 5.13
CA GLU A 190 -17.11 -14.73 4.97
C GLU A 190 -16.89 -15.99 4.13
N GLY A 191 -16.03 -15.90 3.12
CA GLY A 191 -15.76 -17.01 2.21
C GLY A 191 -15.28 -16.53 0.84
N TYR A 192 -15.35 -17.43 -0.13
CA TYR A 192 -15.06 -17.14 -1.54
C TYR A 192 -16.35 -17.16 -2.34
N ASP A 193 -16.55 -16.16 -3.20
CA ASP A 193 -17.69 -16.03 -4.11
C ASP A 193 -17.21 -15.62 -5.51
N SER A 194 -18.10 -15.70 -6.48
CA SER A 194 -17.83 -15.32 -7.87
C SER A 194 -17.30 -13.90 -7.99
N TYR A 195 -16.36 -13.69 -8.90
CA TYR A 195 -15.74 -12.39 -9.14
C TYR A 195 -16.79 -11.32 -9.55
N ARG A 196 -16.90 -10.26 -8.76
CA ARG A 196 -17.91 -9.21 -8.93
C ARG A 196 -17.55 -8.14 -9.98
N GLY A 197 -16.56 -8.40 -10.83
CA GLY A 197 -16.12 -7.46 -11.87
C GLY A 197 -15.20 -6.37 -11.35
N ASP A 198 -14.62 -5.58 -12.24
CA ASP A 198 -13.70 -4.51 -11.90
C ASP A 198 -14.42 -3.32 -11.25
N PHE A 199 -13.72 -2.62 -10.41
CA PHE A 199 -14.11 -1.33 -9.89
C PHE A 199 -12.94 -0.36 -10.00
N PRO A 200 -13.24 0.95 -10.01
CA PRO A 200 -12.21 1.96 -10.12
C PRO A 200 -11.24 1.90 -8.92
N SER A 201 -9.95 1.73 -9.22
CA SER A 201 -8.87 2.00 -8.26
C SER A 201 -8.43 3.48 -8.38
N ARG A 202 -7.24 3.83 -7.98
CA ARG A 202 -6.71 5.18 -8.19
C ARG A 202 -6.76 5.57 -9.68
N PHE A 203 -7.52 6.62 -10.01
CA PHE A 203 -7.62 7.17 -11.38
C PHE A 203 -6.46 8.09 -11.75
N THR A 204 -5.82 8.68 -10.75
CA THR A 204 -4.74 9.66 -10.89
C THR A 204 -3.41 9.00 -11.22
N GLY A 205 -2.59 9.66 -12.04
CA GLY A 205 -1.23 9.24 -12.36
C GLY A 205 -0.22 9.59 -11.27
N SER A 206 1.04 9.35 -11.57
CA SER A 206 2.17 9.67 -10.71
C SER A 206 3.06 10.73 -11.35
N ILE A 207 3.63 11.61 -10.52
CA ILE A 207 4.71 12.52 -10.91
C ILE A 207 6.02 11.82 -10.55
N VAL A 208 6.80 11.48 -11.58
CA VAL A 208 7.98 10.64 -11.47
C VAL A 208 9.23 11.44 -11.79
N SER A 209 10.26 11.34 -10.96
CA SER A 209 11.54 12.01 -11.21
C SER A 209 12.25 11.43 -12.43
N ASP A 210 12.76 12.31 -13.29
CA ASP A 210 13.53 11.96 -14.49
C ASP A 210 15.05 11.89 -14.22
N ARG A 211 15.48 12.24 -13.00
CA ARG A 211 16.90 12.30 -12.63
C ARG A 211 17.18 12.16 -11.14
N GLN A 212 18.44 12.00 -10.81
CA GLN A 212 18.95 12.07 -9.45
C GLN A 212 19.38 13.49 -9.10
N GLY A 213 19.15 13.92 -7.84
CA GLY A 213 19.57 15.22 -7.31
C GLY A 213 18.85 15.57 -6.03
N GLN A 214 18.78 16.87 -5.73
CA GLN A 214 17.98 17.41 -4.64
C GLN A 214 16.84 18.26 -5.21
N ALA A 215 15.66 18.14 -4.64
CA ALA A 215 14.51 18.91 -5.02
C ALA A 215 14.72 20.41 -4.68
N VAL A 216 14.35 21.31 -5.59
CA VAL A 216 14.47 22.75 -5.38
C VAL A 216 13.11 23.42 -5.37
N ALA A 217 12.94 24.45 -4.52
CA ALA A 217 11.67 25.13 -4.35
C ALA A 217 11.07 25.64 -5.68
N TYR A 218 11.89 26.20 -6.55
CA TYR A 218 11.44 26.70 -7.85
C TYR A 218 10.83 25.61 -8.75
N ALA A 219 11.45 24.41 -8.78
CA ALA A 219 10.94 23.31 -9.57
C ALA A 219 9.64 22.77 -8.99
N LEU A 220 9.56 22.62 -7.67
CA LEU A 220 8.36 22.13 -6.98
C LEU A 220 7.18 23.08 -7.17
N PHE A 221 7.39 24.39 -7.04
CA PHE A 221 6.37 25.40 -7.29
C PHE A 221 5.77 25.31 -8.70
N ASN A 222 6.60 25.09 -9.71
CA ASN A 222 6.14 24.92 -11.10
C ASN A 222 5.40 23.59 -11.33
N LEU A 223 5.54 22.62 -10.42
CA LEU A 223 4.89 21.31 -10.50
C LEU A 223 3.60 21.22 -9.69
N GLU A 224 3.39 22.06 -8.67
CA GLU A 224 2.16 22.11 -7.86
C GLU A 224 0.87 22.19 -8.69
N PRO A 225 0.77 22.98 -9.77
CA PRO A 225 -0.44 23.02 -10.59
C PRO A 225 -0.76 21.68 -11.30
N ARG A 226 0.21 20.75 -11.37
CA ARG A 226 0.06 19.44 -12.01
C ARG A 226 -0.41 18.36 -11.07
N GLY A 227 -0.30 18.57 -9.74
CA GLY A 227 -0.69 17.58 -8.78
C GLY A 227 -0.22 17.84 -7.35
N GLN A 228 -0.48 16.89 -6.47
CA GLN A 228 -0.08 16.97 -5.07
C GLN A 228 1.34 16.40 -4.90
N LEU A 229 2.25 17.17 -4.34
CA LEU A 229 3.63 16.75 -4.08
C LEU A 229 3.76 16.06 -2.72
N PHE A 230 4.76 15.14 -2.60
CA PHE A 230 5.06 14.35 -1.42
C PHE A 230 6.42 14.68 -0.81
N ILE A 231 7.21 15.55 -1.44
CA ILE A 231 8.56 15.92 -1.05
C ILE A 231 8.66 17.42 -0.83
N GLU A 232 9.64 17.81 -0.01
CA GLU A 232 9.98 19.18 0.30
C GLU A 232 11.26 19.63 -0.44
N PRO A 233 11.52 20.95 -0.54
CA PRO A 233 12.79 21.44 -1.04
C PRO A 233 13.97 20.91 -0.20
N GLY A 234 15.02 20.44 -0.87
CA GLY A 234 16.17 19.82 -0.24
C GLY A 234 16.10 18.29 -0.15
N ASP A 235 14.92 17.69 -0.35
CA ASP A 235 14.80 16.25 -0.34
C ASP A 235 15.58 15.61 -1.50
N PRO A 236 16.32 14.52 -1.22
CA PRO A 236 17.03 13.79 -2.26
C PRO A 236 16.05 12.97 -3.11
N VAL A 237 16.25 13.01 -4.42
CA VAL A 237 15.45 12.27 -5.39
C VAL A 237 16.34 11.47 -6.33
N TYR A 238 15.79 10.43 -6.96
CA TYR A 238 16.45 9.64 -7.98
C TYR A 238 15.52 9.34 -9.15
N GLU A 239 16.06 8.97 -10.31
CA GLU A 239 15.29 8.60 -11.49
C GLU A 239 14.32 7.44 -11.17
N GLY A 240 13.04 7.61 -11.47
CA GLY A 240 11.99 6.63 -11.20
C GLY A 240 11.36 6.76 -9.81
N MET A 241 11.82 7.65 -8.94
CA MET A 241 11.15 7.97 -7.69
C MET A 241 9.83 8.70 -7.98
N VAL A 242 8.74 8.25 -7.36
CA VAL A 242 7.43 8.91 -7.41
C VAL A 242 7.40 9.95 -6.29
N PHE A 243 7.31 11.20 -6.63
CA PHE A 243 7.36 12.30 -5.68
C PHE A 243 6.09 13.18 -5.65
N GLY A 244 5.06 12.76 -6.39
CA GLY A 244 3.76 13.43 -6.39
C GLY A 244 2.68 12.59 -7.06
N GLU A 245 1.43 12.94 -6.78
CA GLU A 245 0.23 12.45 -7.44
C GLU A 245 -0.16 13.43 -8.55
N HIS A 246 -0.35 12.92 -9.77
CA HIS A 246 -0.72 13.74 -10.92
C HIS A 246 -2.24 13.92 -10.97
N ASN A 247 -2.72 15.11 -11.31
CA ASN A 247 -4.16 15.40 -11.43
C ASN A 247 -4.86 14.66 -12.58
N ARG A 248 -4.11 14.03 -13.49
CA ARG A 248 -4.63 13.26 -14.62
C ARG A 248 -4.29 11.79 -14.48
N ALA A 249 -4.95 10.94 -15.26
CA ALA A 249 -4.78 9.49 -15.20
C ALA A 249 -3.39 9.00 -15.63
N ASN A 250 -2.67 9.77 -16.45
CA ASN A 250 -1.34 9.38 -16.96
C ASN A 250 -0.22 9.84 -16.04
N ASP A 251 0.84 9.04 -15.99
CA ASP A 251 2.08 9.42 -15.33
C ASP A 251 2.84 10.46 -16.14
N ILE A 252 3.53 11.37 -15.45
CA ILE A 252 4.45 12.33 -16.05
C ILE A 252 5.86 12.18 -15.46
N ASN A 253 6.87 12.28 -16.31
CA ASN A 253 8.24 12.45 -15.87
C ASN A 253 8.52 13.95 -15.73
N ALA A 254 9.10 14.32 -14.59
CA ALA A 254 9.38 15.71 -14.26
C ALA A 254 10.74 15.86 -13.60
N ASN A 255 11.32 17.03 -13.72
CA ASN A 255 12.59 17.37 -13.10
C ASN A 255 12.36 18.20 -11.82
N PRO A 256 12.45 17.60 -10.62
CA PRO A 256 12.31 18.33 -9.36
C PRO A 256 13.57 19.12 -8.96
N CYS A 257 14.69 18.95 -9.69
CA CYS A 257 15.98 19.57 -9.41
C CYS A 257 16.28 20.76 -10.32
N LYS A 258 15.29 21.26 -11.08
CA LYS A 258 15.49 22.33 -12.05
C LYS A 258 15.63 23.68 -11.33
N GLU A 259 16.84 24.21 -11.33
CA GLU A 259 17.12 25.55 -10.83
C GLU A 259 16.59 26.65 -11.77
N MET A 260 16.32 27.81 -11.20
CA MET A 260 15.99 29.01 -11.95
C MET A 260 17.22 29.48 -12.73
N LYS A 261 17.11 29.64 -14.05
CA LYS A 261 18.17 30.25 -14.82
C LYS A 261 18.14 31.78 -14.60
N HIS A 262 19.16 32.29 -13.94
CA HIS A 262 19.37 33.75 -13.82
C HIS A 262 19.81 34.31 -15.18
N SER A 263 18.89 34.58 -16.07
CA SER A 263 19.20 35.06 -17.43
C SER A 263 19.14 36.57 -17.60
N ASN A 264 18.69 37.38 -16.59
CA ASN A 264 18.63 38.84 -16.67
C ASN A 264 19.05 39.50 -15.34
N MET A 265 20.12 40.30 -15.38
CA MET A 265 20.59 41.12 -14.25
C MET A 265 19.54 42.10 -13.68
N ARG A 266 18.49 42.45 -14.42
CA ARG A 266 17.41 43.34 -13.97
C ARG A 266 16.36 42.64 -13.07
N ALA A 267 16.33 41.30 -13.01
CA ALA A 267 15.38 40.52 -12.21
C ALA A 267 15.97 40.01 -10.88
N SER A 268 17.27 40.21 -10.62
CA SER A 268 17.95 39.76 -9.43
C SER A 268 17.54 40.44 -8.11
N GLY A 269 16.67 41.47 -8.17
CA GLY A 269 16.16 42.18 -7.00
C GLY A 269 14.77 41.73 -6.52
N ARG A 270 14.10 40.81 -7.20
CA ARG A 270 12.85 40.20 -6.75
C ARG A 270 13.12 38.73 -6.37
N ASP A 271 13.63 38.53 -5.20
CA ASP A 271 13.42 37.26 -4.48
C ASP A 271 11.92 37.16 -4.15
N GLU A 272 11.11 36.76 -5.12
CA GLU A 272 9.76 36.31 -4.79
C GLU A 272 9.89 35.07 -3.92
N ASN A 273 9.56 35.22 -2.64
CA ASN A 273 9.50 34.11 -1.73
C ASN A 273 8.53 33.08 -2.31
N VAL A 274 9.08 31.97 -2.80
CA VAL A 274 8.30 30.85 -3.30
C VAL A 274 7.61 30.20 -2.10
N ILE A 275 6.31 30.42 -1.97
CA ILE A 275 5.49 29.79 -0.93
C ILE A 275 4.92 28.52 -1.55
N LEU A 276 5.34 27.38 -1.02
CA LEU A 276 4.83 26.06 -1.39
C LEU A 276 3.66 25.66 -0.49
N SER A 277 2.72 24.91 -1.05
CA SER A 277 1.65 24.27 -0.27
C SER A 277 2.24 23.24 0.68
N PRO A 278 1.69 23.10 1.90
CA PRO A 278 2.18 22.12 2.85
C PRO A 278 2.11 20.69 2.29
N VAL A 279 3.22 19.96 2.38
CA VAL A 279 3.30 18.58 1.94
C VAL A 279 2.64 17.67 2.96
N LYS A 280 1.78 16.76 2.52
CA LYS A 280 1.25 15.69 3.38
C LYS A 280 2.30 14.58 3.49
N PRO A 281 2.77 14.24 4.70
CA PRO A 281 3.75 13.19 4.87
C PRO A 281 3.22 11.85 4.33
N MET A 282 4.11 11.08 3.69
CA MET A 282 3.80 9.75 3.19
C MET A 282 3.98 8.73 4.32
N THR A 283 2.88 8.29 4.93
CA THR A 283 2.91 7.17 5.90
C THR A 283 2.98 5.84 5.16
N LEU A 284 3.31 4.76 5.87
CA LEU A 284 3.40 3.43 5.26
C LEU A 284 2.04 2.99 4.69
N GLU A 285 0.96 3.15 5.47
CA GLU A 285 -0.39 2.81 5.05
C GLU A 285 -0.77 3.59 3.78
N ARG A 286 -0.59 4.91 3.80
CA ARG A 286 -0.87 5.74 2.64
C ARG A 286 -0.04 5.34 1.42
N ALA A 287 1.22 4.98 1.61
CA ALA A 287 2.11 4.52 0.55
C ALA A 287 1.60 3.20 -0.08
N ILE A 288 1.24 2.22 0.74
CA ILE A 288 0.71 0.93 0.29
C ILE A 288 -0.59 1.10 -0.50
N HIS A 289 -1.46 2.00 -0.07
CA HIS A 289 -2.74 2.28 -0.76
C HIS A 289 -2.55 3.06 -2.07
N PHE A 290 -1.54 3.92 -2.10
CA PHE A 290 -1.29 4.78 -3.26
C PHE A 290 -0.73 4.02 -4.45
N ILE A 291 0.14 3.03 -4.24
CA ILE A 291 0.88 2.37 -5.33
C ILE A 291 -0.02 1.57 -6.28
N ARG A 292 0.32 1.62 -7.58
CA ARG A 292 -0.22 0.76 -8.63
C ARG A 292 0.64 -0.50 -8.82
N GLU A 293 0.25 -1.37 -9.74
CA GLU A 293 0.96 -2.63 -10.05
C GLU A 293 2.41 -2.40 -10.51
N ASP A 294 2.67 -1.28 -11.20
CA ASP A 294 3.99 -0.90 -11.69
C ASP A 294 4.79 -0.04 -10.70
N GLU A 295 4.28 0.11 -9.48
CA GLU A 295 4.87 0.92 -8.42
C GLU A 295 5.20 0.08 -7.20
N MET A 296 6.15 0.56 -6.40
CA MET A 296 6.63 -0.10 -5.19
C MET A 296 6.87 0.93 -4.09
N VAL A 297 6.77 0.49 -2.85
CA VAL A 297 7.17 1.27 -1.68
C VAL A 297 8.56 0.85 -1.25
N GLU A 298 9.48 1.79 -1.20
CA GLU A 298 10.79 1.64 -0.57
C GLU A 298 10.67 2.00 0.91
N VAL A 299 10.91 1.02 1.77
CA VAL A 299 10.81 1.15 3.23
C VAL A 299 12.19 1.10 3.84
N THR A 300 12.54 2.16 4.57
CA THR A 300 13.81 2.26 5.30
C THR A 300 13.52 2.66 6.75
N PRO A 301 14.46 2.53 7.68
CA PRO A 301 14.28 2.95 9.06
C PRO A 301 13.88 4.43 9.23
N ARG A 302 14.25 5.29 8.29
CA ARG A 302 14.02 6.74 8.38
C ARG A 302 12.98 7.26 7.41
N SER A 303 12.85 6.63 6.24
CA SER A 303 12.06 7.16 5.14
C SER A 303 11.14 6.11 4.52
N ILE A 304 10.02 6.58 4.00
CA ILE A 304 9.11 5.82 3.14
C ILE A 304 9.05 6.57 1.83
N ARG A 305 9.45 5.92 0.73
CA ARG A 305 9.47 6.51 -0.61
C ARG A 305 8.67 5.65 -1.58
N LEU A 306 8.07 6.32 -2.53
CA LEU A 306 7.38 5.64 -3.64
C LEU A 306 8.30 5.62 -4.85
N ARG A 307 8.27 4.54 -5.61
CA ARG A 307 9.06 4.42 -6.83
C ARG A 307 8.36 3.57 -7.89
N LYS A 308 8.77 3.72 -9.12
CA LYS A 308 8.42 2.78 -10.18
C LYS A 308 9.21 1.48 -10.01
N ALA A 309 8.61 0.35 -10.38
CA ALA A 309 9.30 -0.95 -10.41
C ALA A 309 10.49 -0.89 -11.38
N VAL A 310 10.30 -0.29 -12.55
CA VAL A 310 11.37 0.03 -13.51
C VAL A 310 11.75 1.50 -13.37
N LEU A 311 12.96 1.75 -12.87
CA LEU A 311 13.41 3.11 -12.54
C LEU A 311 13.59 3.98 -13.79
N SER A 312 14.26 3.47 -14.84
CA SER A 312 14.59 4.27 -16.02
C SER A 312 13.34 4.59 -16.85
N ALA A 313 13.20 5.85 -17.25
CA ALA A 313 12.11 6.30 -18.11
C ALA A 313 12.06 5.53 -19.44
N GLN A 314 13.22 5.24 -20.02
CA GLN A 314 13.33 4.48 -21.28
C GLN A 314 12.87 3.02 -21.08
N GLY A 315 13.20 2.39 -19.94
CA GLY A 315 12.76 1.03 -19.62
C GLY A 315 11.25 0.95 -19.49
N ARG A 316 10.62 1.91 -18.79
CA ARG A 316 9.16 2.01 -18.65
C ARG A 316 8.45 2.18 -20.00
N TYR A 317 9.03 2.99 -20.91
CA TYR A 317 8.46 3.18 -22.25
C TYR A 317 8.46 1.88 -23.07
N ARG A 318 9.53 1.07 -22.96
CA ARG A 318 9.64 -0.21 -23.69
C ARG A 318 8.67 -1.28 -23.19
N GLN A 319 8.24 -1.21 -21.94
CA GLN A 319 7.32 -2.19 -21.34
C GLN A 319 5.84 -1.84 -21.56
N ARG A 320 5.52 -0.67 -22.10
CA ARG A 320 4.14 -0.35 -22.46
C ARG A 320 3.65 -1.31 -23.53
N PRO A 321 2.45 -1.90 -23.40
CA PRO A 321 1.82 -2.62 -24.49
C PRO A 321 1.83 -1.71 -25.73
N ARG A 322 2.23 -2.25 -26.86
CA ARG A 322 2.04 -1.56 -28.12
C ARG A 322 0.60 -1.85 -28.53
N ASP A 323 -0.25 -0.82 -28.49
CA ASP A 323 -1.60 -0.86 -29.05
C ASP A 323 -1.56 -1.20 -30.54
#